data_786afa1e029dd00d4fb94fbb4061049c
#
_entry.id   786afa1e029dd00d4fb94fbb4061049c
#
_cell.length_a   1.000
_cell.length_b   1.000
_cell.length_c   1.000
_cell.angle_alpha   90.00
_cell.angle_beta   90.00
_cell.angle_gamma   90.00
#
_symmetry.space_group_name_H-M   'P 1'
#
loop_
_entity.id
_entity.type
_entity.pdbx_description
1 polymer ?
#
loop_
_entity_poly.entity_id
_entity_poly.type
_entity_poly.pdbx_seq_one_letter_code
_entity_poly.pdbx_strand_id
1 'polypeptide(L)'
;MKDHSISLDEARYATSTVAKYLDTETVKVSKTFYNTKLPAGMIFTKEDISTSDEQVEKLTKEYNIHYRACIGSLIDLLSTRVDLSFVVHKLVNFSADPGKLNFEGLVHLLIYIRYNKNLGLKYYVDLNDAPVTDILRKDSIKTKNYLMDFSDSSWQDDPDTGRST
;
A
#
# COMPACT_ATOMS: atom_id res chain seq x y z
N MET A 1 14.34 -29.95 -2.10
CA MET A 1 15.33 -29.02 -2.66
C MET A 1 15.40 -27.82 -1.74
N LYS A 2 16.61 -27.35 -1.36
CA LYS A 2 16.73 -26.08 -0.63
C LYS A 2 16.51 -24.96 -1.63
N ASP A 3 15.47 -24.17 -1.41
CA ASP A 3 15.20 -22.94 -2.14
C ASP A 3 16.33 -21.95 -1.84
N HIS A 4 17.16 -21.67 -2.83
CA HIS A 4 18.25 -20.71 -2.73
C HIS A 4 17.70 -19.28 -2.95
N SER A 5 16.81 -18.84 -2.07
CA SER A 5 16.21 -17.51 -2.13
C SER A 5 16.53 -16.70 -0.88
N ILE A 6 16.52 -15.37 -1.03
CA ILE A 6 16.63 -14.40 0.05
C ILE A 6 15.28 -13.68 0.17
N SER A 7 14.68 -13.71 1.36
CA SER A 7 13.44 -12.97 1.64
C SER A 7 13.78 -11.74 2.49
N LEU A 8 13.25 -10.60 2.08
CA LEU A 8 13.29 -9.36 2.83
C LEU A 8 11.86 -8.98 3.19
N ASP A 9 11.58 -8.96 4.48
CA ASP A 9 10.29 -8.53 5.01
C ASP A 9 10.47 -7.65 6.25
N GLU A 10 9.48 -6.84 6.52
CA GLU A 10 9.39 -5.98 7.70
C GLU A 10 8.13 -6.30 8.52
N ALA A 11 7.81 -7.59 8.66
CA ALA A 11 6.61 -8.05 9.37
C ALA A 11 6.50 -7.51 10.79
N ARG A 12 7.64 -7.34 11.49
CA ARG A 12 7.67 -6.75 12.84
C ARG A 12 7.30 -5.27 12.80
N TYR A 13 7.89 -4.52 11.87
CA TYR A 13 7.60 -3.09 11.72
C TYR A 13 6.16 -2.87 11.27
N ALA A 14 5.67 -3.64 10.29
CA ALA A 14 4.29 -3.62 9.86
C ALA A 14 3.33 -3.90 11.03
N THR A 15 3.63 -4.89 11.87
CA THR A 15 2.82 -5.22 13.05
C THR A 15 2.81 -4.08 14.07
N SER A 16 3.96 -3.48 14.37
CA SER A 16 4.05 -2.37 15.32
C SER A 16 3.37 -1.10 14.80
N THR A 17 3.49 -0.80 13.50
CA THR A 17 2.81 0.33 12.85
C THR A 17 1.29 0.16 12.93
N VAL A 18 0.79 -1.01 12.58
CA VAL A 18 -0.65 -1.28 12.67
C VAL A 18 -1.13 -1.18 14.13
N ALA A 19 -0.42 -1.76 15.09
CA ALA A 19 -0.79 -1.71 16.51
C ALA A 19 -0.80 -0.28 17.07
N LYS A 20 0.05 0.60 16.53
CA LYS A 20 0.13 2.01 16.95
C LYS A 20 -1.07 2.84 16.50
N TYR A 21 -1.60 2.56 15.31
CA TYR A 21 -2.61 3.41 14.67
C TYR A 21 -3.99 2.77 14.56
N LEU A 22 -4.10 1.46 14.73
CA LEU A 22 -5.35 0.74 14.61
C LEU A 22 -5.72 0.10 15.94
N ASP A 23 -6.73 0.67 16.59
CA ASP A 23 -7.31 0.04 17.79
C ASP A 23 -8.05 -1.24 17.41
N THR A 24 -7.62 -2.35 18.00
CA THR A 24 -8.11 -3.68 17.65
C THR A 24 -9.53 -3.96 18.11
N GLU A 25 -10.07 -3.19 19.06
CA GLU A 25 -11.41 -3.39 19.59
C GLU A 25 -12.50 -2.65 18.82
N THR A 26 -12.16 -1.51 18.22
CA THR A 26 -13.13 -0.65 17.53
C THR A 26 -13.39 -1.07 16.09
N VAL A 27 -12.49 -1.79 15.46
CA VAL A 27 -12.64 -2.18 14.05
C VAL A 27 -13.21 -3.58 13.93
N LYS A 28 -14.53 -3.72 14.07
CA LYS A 28 -15.29 -4.90 13.62
C LYS A 28 -15.34 -4.88 12.09
N VAL A 29 -14.26 -5.28 11.44
CA VAL A 29 -14.20 -5.30 9.98
C VAL A 29 -14.65 -6.66 9.47
N SER A 30 -15.60 -6.62 8.53
CA SER A 30 -16.03 -7.79 7.77
C SER A 30 -14.83 -8.42 7.05
N LYS A 31 -14.73 -9.75 7.06
CA LYS A 31 -13.65 -10.52 6.39
C LYS A 31 -13.47 -10.20 4.91
N THR A 32 -14.44 -9.57 4.28
CA THR A 32 -14.46 -9.26 2.84
C THR A 32 -13.46 -8.16 2.43
N PHE A 33 -12.98 -7.35 3.37
CA PHE A 33 -12.11 -6.20 3.09
C PHE A 33 -10.60 -6.53 3.01
N TYR A 34 -10.20 -7.77 3.26
CA TYR A 34 -8.79 -8.12 3.47
C TYR A 34 -7.97 -8.35 2.20
N ASN A 35 -8.63 -8.50 1.07
CA ASN A 35 -7.97 -8.87 -0.18
C ASN A 35 -7.61 -7.67 -1.06
N THR A 36 -8.09 -6.47 -0.73
CA THR A 36 -7.84 -5.26 -1.50
C THR A 36 -7.20 -4.18 -0.64
N LYS A 37 -6.31 -3.39 -1.23
CA LYS A 37 -5.61 -2.28 -0.57
C LYS A 37 -6.51 -1.07 -0.34
N LEU A 38 -7.52 -0.91 -1.19
CA LEU A 38 -8.62 0.04 -1.07
C LEU A 38 -9.92 -0.64 -1.46
N PRO A 39 -11.07 -0.17 -0.94
CA PRO A 39 -12.38 -0.59 -1.43
C PRO A 39 -12.54 -0.32 -2.92
N ALA A 40 -13.24 -1.20 -3.62
CA ALA A 40 -13.53 -0.99 -5.03
C ALA A 40 -14.32 0.31 -5.23
N GLY A 41 -13.87 1.15 -6.15
CA GLY A 41 -14.52 2.43 -6.45
C GLY A 41 -14.19 3.58 -5.49
N MET A 42 -13.30 3.40 -4.51
CA MET A 42 -12.83 4.50 -3.68
C MET A 42 -11.86 5.38 -4.49
N ILE A 43 -12.31 6.56 -4.84
CA ILE A 43 -11.57 7.57 -5.58
C ILE A 43 -11.42 8.78 -4.67
N PHE A 44 -10.21 9.30 -4.52
CA PHE A 44 -9.93 10.51 -3.76
C PHE A 44 -9.87 11.70 -4.71
N THR A 45 -10.61 12.74 -4.39
CA THR A 45 -10.67 14.00 -5.16
C THR A 45 -10.37 15.20 -4.26
N LYS A 46 -10.14 16.37 -4.84
CA LYS A 46 -9.95 17.61 -4.08
C LYS A 46 -11.21 18.03 -3.31
N GLU A 47 -12.36 17.50 -3.65
CA GLU A 47 -13.60 17.74 -2.92
C GLU A 47 -13.62 16.99 -1.58
N ASP A 48 -12.80 15.95 -1.42
CA ASP A 48 -12.70 15.14 -0.21
C ASP A 48 -11.79 15.74 0.86
N ILE A 49 -11.17 16.89 0.61
CA ILE A 49 -10.28 17.55 1.58
C ILE A 49 -11.08 18.21 2.70
N SER A 50 -10.43 18.33 3.87
CA SER A 50 -10.95 19.16 4.95
C SER A 50 -10.78 20.65 4.62
N THR A 51 -11.80 21.44 4.91
CA THR A 51 -11.80 22.89 4.62
C THR A 51 -11.23 23.74 5.76
N SER A 52 -10.94 23.12 6.91
CA SER A 52 -10.36 23.80 8.06
C SER A 52 -9.56 22.86 8.97
N ASP A 53 -8.60 23.42 9.71
CA ASP A 53 -7.80 22.70 10.71
C ASP A 53 -8.67 22.06 11.79
N GLU A 54 -9.79 22.67 12.16
CA GLU A 54 -10.73 22.14 13.15
C GLU A 54 -11.38 20.82 12.67
N GLN A 55 -11.65 20.71 11.37
CA GLN A 55 -12.18 19.46 10.79
C GLN A 55 -11.10 18.36 10.84
N VAL A 56 -9.85 18.68 10.53
CA VAL A 56 -8.74 17.72 10.60
C VAL A 56 -8.55 17.26 12.05
N GLU A 57 -8.59 18.18 13.03
CA GLU A 57 -8.50 17.81 14.44
C GLU A 57 -9.65 16.90 14.88
N LYS A 58 -10.88 17.21 14.46
CA LYS A 58 -12.05 16.39 14.75
C LYS A 58 -11.87 14.96 14.21
N LEU A 59 -11.46 14.82 12.95
CA LEU A 59 -11.21 13.52 12.33
C LEU A 59 -10.05 12.78 13.02
N THR A 60 -8.98 13.49 13.36
CA THR A 60 -7.85 12.93 14.12
C THR A 60 -8.31 12.34 15.46
N LYS A 61 -9.22 13.01 16.16
CA LYS A 61 -9.80 12.51 17.42
C LYS A 61 -10.76 11.35 17.18
N GLU A 62 -11.60 11.44 16.14
CA GLU A 62 -12.60 10.42 15.78
C GLU A 62 -11.93 9.07 15.43
N TYR A 63 -10.89 9.12 14.60
CA TYR A 63 -10.16 7.93 14.17
C TYR A 63 -9.00 7.55 15.11
N ASN A 64 -8.65 8.42 16.05
CA ASN A 64 -7.46 8.30 16.91
C ASN A 64 -6.16 8.09 16.09
N ILE A 65 -6.05 8.73 14.93
CA ILE A 65 -4.93 8.61 14.01
C ILE A 65 -4.38 10.00 13.67
N HIS A 66 -3.09 10.23 13.94
CA HIS A 66 -2.36 11.36 13.36
C HIS A 66 -2.00 11.03 11.91
N TYR A 67 -2.78 11.55 10.96
CA TYR A 67 -2.71 11.18 9.55
C TYR A 67 -1.29 11.24 8.99
N ARG A 68 -0.61 12.41 9.07
CA ARG A 68 0.76 12.60 8.53
C ARG A 68 1.78 11.64 9.16
N ALA A 69 1.69 11.41 10.46
CA ALA A 69 2.60 10.51 11.15
C ALA A 69 2.37 9.04 10.74
N CYS A 70 1.11 8.66 10.51
CA CYS A 70 0.78 7.35 10.00
C CYS A 70 1.30 7.16 8.57
N ILE A 71 1.06 8.12 7.68
CA ILE A 71 1.59 8.11 6.31
C ILE A 71 3.12 7.99 6.31
N GLY A 72 3.84 8.75 7.16
CA GLY A 72 5.29 8.64 7.29
C GLY A 72 5.73 7.20 7.62
N SER A 73 5.07 6.57 8.60
CA SER A 73 5.35 5.16 8.95
C SER A 73 5.04 4.18 7.80
N LEU A 74 4.07 4.48 6.95
CA LEU A 74 3.74 3.66 5.78
C LEU A 74 4.76 3.84 4.65
N ILE A 75 5.31 5.05 4.48
CA ILE A 75 6.38 5.31 3.50
C ILE A 75 7.61 4.46 3.83
N ASP A 76 7.97 4.33 5.11
CA ASP A 76 9.10 3.50 5.53
C ASP A 76 8.92 2.02 5.12
N LEU A 77 7.68 1.52 5.12
CA LEU A 77 7.36 0.15 4.69
C LEU A 77 7.55 -0.07 3.18
N LEU A 78 7.56 0.97 2.35
CA LEU A 78 7.61 0.81 0.89
C LEU A 78 8.92 0.17 0.40
N SER A 79 9.97 0.19 1.22
CA SER A 79 11.25 -0.45 0.90
C SER A 79 11.13 -1.96 0.68
N THR A 80 10.20 -2.62 1.36
CA THR A 80 9.93 -4.06 1.26
C THR A 80 8.52 -4.39 0.79
N ARG A 81 7.59 -3.43 0.92
CA ARG A 81 6.17 -3.55 0.59
C ARG A 81 5.81 -2.68 -0.61
N VAL A 82 6.43 -2.93 -1.74
CA VAL A 82 6.16 -2.23 -3.01
C VAL A 82 4.70 -2.32 -3.45
N ASP A 83 3.99 -3.35 -3.00
CA ASP A 83 2.56 -3.53 -3.24
C ASP A 83 1.68 -2.41 -2.67
N LEU A 84 2.19 -1.64 -1.68
CA LEU A 84 1.48 -0.52 -1.06
C LEU A 84 1.71 0.82 -1.78
N SER A 85 2.70 0.89 -2.67
CA SER A 85 3.22 2.16 -3.24
C SER A 85 2.11 3.01 -3.83
N PHE A 86 1.26 2.45 -4.68
CA PHE A 86 0.18 3.19 -5.33
C PHE A 86 -0.76 3.85 -4.32
N VAL A 87 -1.24 3.08 -3.34
CA VAL A 87 -2.22 3.57 -2.37
C VAL A 87 -1.60 4.60 -1.43
N VAL A 88 -0.37 4.33 -0.95
CA VAL A 88 0.34 5.27 -0.08
C VAL A 88 0.56 6.60 -0.82
N HIS A 89 1.01 6.58 -2.09
CA HIS A 89 1.17 7.80 -2.88
C HIS A 89 -0.13 8.57 -3.07
N LYS A 90 -1.24 7.90 -3.34
CA LYS A 90 -2.55 8.57 -3.42
C LYS A 90 -2.92 9.23 -2.09
N LEU A 91 -2.70 8.58 -0.95
CA LEU A 91 -3.00 9.14 0.37
C LEU A 91 -2.04 10.27 0.78
N VAL A 92 -0.77 10.23 0.34
CA VAL A 92 0.22 11.30 0.57
C VAL A 92 -0.26 12.64 0.01
N ASN A 93 -0.91 12.65 -1.15
CA ASN A 93 -1.39 13.87 -1.80
C ASN A 93 -2.38 14.68 -0.93
N PHE A 94 -3.04 14.02 0.03
CA PHE A 94 -4.01 14.62 0.95
C PHE A 94 -3.43 14.85 2.36
N SER A 95 -2.10 14.76 2.54
CA SER A 95 -1.48 14.89 3.87
C SER A 95 -1.58 16.27 4.48
N ALA A 96 -1.82 17.32 3.68
CA ALA A 96 -2.01 18.68 4.19
C ALA A 96 -3.38 18.79 4.89
N ASP A 97 -4.43 18.44 4.19
CA ASP A 97 -5.82 18.66 4.62
C ASP A 97 -6.68 17.39 4.42
N PRO A 98 -6.38 16.28 5.14
CA PRO A 98 -7.04 15.03 4.92
C PRO A 98 -8.52 15.11 5.33
N GLY A 99 -9.40 14.74 4.41
CA GLY A 99 -10.83 14.63 4.68
C GLY A 99 -11.22 13.24 5.17
N LYS A 100 -12.52 13.07 5.45
CA LYS A 100 -13.04 11.82 6.02
C LYS A 100 -12.72 10.59 5.15
N LEU A 101 -12.91 10.71 3.83
CA LEU A 101 -12.65 9.61 2.89
C LEU A 101 -11.17 9.17 2.92
N ASN A 102 -10.26 10.12 3.11
CA ASN A 102 -8.83 9.83 3.22
C ASN A 102 -8.51 9.04 4.50
N PHE A 103 -9.14 9.37 5.63
CA PHE A 103 -9.03 8.60 6.87
C PHE A 103 -9.60 7.19 6.72
N GLU A 104 -10.76 7.04 6.07
CA GLU A 104 -11.36 5.74 5.80
C GLU A 104 -10.46 4.86 4.92
N GLY A 105 -9.86 5.45 3.87
CA GLY A 105 -8.88 4.77 3.02
C GLY A 105 -7.64 4.36 3.79
N LEU A 106 -7.14 5.22 4.68
CA LEU A 106 -5.98 4.93 5.53
C LEU A 106 -6.25 3.77 6.49
N VAL A 107 -7.41 3.78 7.16
CA VAL A 107 -7.84 2.69 8.05
C VAL A 107 -7.95 1.37 7.27
N HIS A 108 -8.55 1.41 6.08
CA HIS A 108 -8.66 0.23 5.23
C HIS A 108 -7.27 -0.33 4.86
N LEU A 109 -6.32 0.54 4.51
CA LEU A 109 -4.95 0.15 4.20
C LEU A 109 -4.24 -0.48 5.41
N LEU A 110 -4.41 0.07 6.61
CA LEU A 110 -3.86 -0.50 7.84
C LEU A 110 -4.42 -1.91 8.11
N ILE A 111 -5.71 -2.11 7.85
CA ILE A 111 -6.35 -3.42 7.96
C ILE A 111 -5.76 -4.40 6.94
N TYR A 112 -5.59 -3.98 5.68
CA TYR A 112 -4.94 -4.79 4.67
C TYR A 112 -3.53 -5.22 5.11
N ILE A 113 -2.73 -4.30 5.64
CA ILE A 113 -1.37 -4.58 6.14
C ILE A 113 -1.42 -5.59 7.28
N ARG A 114 -2.36 -5.46 8.22
CA ARG A 114 -2.54 -6.38 9.35
C ARG A 114 -2.70 -7.83 8.90
N TYR A 115 -3.52 -8.04 7.87
CA TYR A 115 -3.80 -9.40 7.36
C TYR A 115 -2.71 -9.93 6.43
N ASN A 116 -1.96 -9.03 5.81
CA ASN A 116 -0.91 -9.35 4.86
C ASN A 116 0.49 -8.95 5.36
N LYS A 117 0.72 -8.99 6.67
CA LYS A 117 1.94 -8.50 7.31
C LYS A 117 3.22 -9.25 6.91
N ASN A 118 3.09 -10.48 6.44
CA ASN A 118 4.22 -11.33 6.05
C ASN A 118 4.60 -11.18 4.56
N LEU A 119 3.94 -10.30 3.82
CA LEU A 119 4.36 -9.98 2.46
C LEU A 119 5.68 -9.19 2.50
N GLY A 120 6.54 -9.47 1.53
CA GLY A 120 7.84 -8.83 1.36
C GLY A 120 8.43 -9.17 0.00
N LEU A 121 9.68 -8.78 -0.20
CA LEU A 121 10.42 -9.08 -1.41
C LEU A 121 11.13 -10.43 -1.29
N LYS A 122 11.09 -11.22 -2.36
CA LYS A 122 11.80 -12.47 -2.44
C LYS A 122 12.71 -12.47 -3.67
N TYR A 123 14.00 -12.65 -3.44
CA TYR A 123 15.02 -12.71 -4.47
C TYR A 123 15.43 -14.16 -4.70
N TYR A 124 15.41 -14.60 -5.93
CA TYR A 124 15.78 -15.94 -6.33
C TYR A 124 17.15 -15.93 -7.00
N VAL A 125 18.00 -16.91 -6.70
CA VAL A 125 19.30 -17.08 -7.36
C VAL A 125 19.14 -17.58 -8.78
N ASP A 126 18.13 -18.44 -9.01
CA ASP A 126 17.78 -18.93 -10.34
C ASP A 126 16.33 -18.57 -10.63
N LEU A 127 16.08 -17.99 -11.81
CA LEU A 127 14.73 -17.63 -12.24
C LEU A 127 13.84 -18.85 -12.47
N ASN A 128 14.42 -20.03 -12.67
CA ASN A 128 13.63 -21.26 -12.72
C ASN A 128 12.95 -21.58 -11.38
N ASP A 129 13.48 -21.07 -10.27
CA ASP A 129 12.91 -21.22 -8.92
C ASP A 129 11.88 -20.13 -8.61
N ALA A 130 11.84 -19.05 -9.40
CA ALA A 130 10.86 -17.98 -9.21
C ALA A 130 9.49 -18.41 -9.73
N PRO A 131 8.39 -18.05 -9.05
CA PRO A 131 7.02 -18.27 -9.54
C PRO A 131 6.70 -17.30 -10.67
N VAL A 132 7.43 -17.42 -11.78
CA VAL A 132 7.27 -16.57 -12.97
C VAL A 132 6.07 -17.08 -13.76
N THR A 133 5.22 -16.15 -14.19
CA THR A 133 4.07 -16.50 -15.04
C THR A 133 4.54 -17.12 -16.36
N ASP A 134 3.75 -18.00 -16.94
CA ASP A 134 4.08 -18.70 -18.21
C ASP A 134 4.38 -17.75 -19.38
N ILE A 135 3.96 -16.49 -19.29
CA ILE A 135 4.27 -15.44 -20.27
C ILE A 135 5.79 -15.19 -20.33
N LEU A 136 6.46 -15.13 -19.18
CA LEU A 136 7.91 -14.90 -19.10
C LEU A 136 8.73 -16.15 -19.45
N ARG A 137 8.14 -17.35 -19.34
CA ARG A 137 8.80 -18.61 -19.71
C ARG A 137 8.77 -18.89 -21.22
N LYS A 138 7.79 -18.34 -21.95
CA LYS A 138 7.64 -18.57 -23.40
C LYS A 138 8.69 -17.85 -24.23
N ASP A 139 9.13 -16.70 -23.79
CA ASP A 139 10.21 -15.98 -24.45
C ASP A 139 11.54 -16.53 -23.91
N SER A 140 12.01 -17.63 -24.49
CA SER A 140 13.20 -18.38 -24.14
C SER A 140 14.44 -17.51 -23.96
N ILE A 141 14.53 -16.84 -22.82
CA ILE A 141 15.70 -16.07 -22.43
C ILE A 141 16.77 -17.07 -21.95
N LYS A 142 17.68 -17.39 -22.84
CA LYS A 142 18.75 -18.38 -22.62
C LYS A 142 19.97 -17.84 -21.85
N THR A 143 19.92 -16.62 -21.35
CA THR A 143 21.07 -15.98 -20.68
C THR A 143 20.90 -15.97 -19.17
N LYS A 144 21.95 -16.35 -18.44
CA LYS A 144 21.98 -16.42 -16.98
C LYS A 144 21.90 -15.05 -16.27
N ASN A 145 22.24 -13.97 -16.97
CA ASN A 145 22.29 -12.63 -16.40
C ASN A 145 21.50 -11.69 -17.31
N TYR A 146 20.29 -11.36 -16.93
CA TYR A 146 19.50 -10.35 -17.62
C TYR A 146 18.78 -9.47 -16.61
N LEU A 147 18.61 -8.21 -16.97
CA LEU A 147 17.76 -7.26 -16.29
C LEU A 147 16.39 -7.32 -16.94
N MET A 148 15.36 -7.58 -16.14
CA MET A 148 13.97 -7.41 -16.58
C MET A 148 13.42 -6.14 -15.97
N ASP A 149 12.87 -5.30 -16.80
CA ASP A 149 12.14 -4.11 -16.42
C ASP A 149 10.69 -4.23 -16.89
N PHE A 150 9.79 -3.81 -16.03
CA PHE A 150 8.36 -3.73 -16.31
C PHE A 150 7.97 -2.26 -16.13
N SER A 151 7.56 -1.63 -17.21
CA SER A 151 7.01 -0.29 -17.16
C SER A 151 5.53 -0.34 -17.46
N ASP A 152 4.76 0.41 -16.70
CA ASP A 152 3.34 0.64 -16.92
C ASP A 152 3.10 2.15 -16.96
N SER A 153 2.14 2.59 -17.74
CA SER A 153 1.70 3.97 -17.79
C SER A 153 0.22 4.03 -17.50
N SER A 154 -0.15 4.83 -16.51
CA SER A 154 -1.56 5.12 -16.27
C SER A 154 -2.03 6.21 -17.20
N TRP A 155 -3.25 6.06 -17.74
CA TRP A 155 -3.90 7.09 -18.57
C TRP A 155 -4.93 7.81 -17.72
N GLN A 156 -4.76 9.14 -17.57
CA GLN A 156 -5.72 9.99 -16.86
C GLN A 156 -6.13 9.46 -15.46
N ASP A 157 -5.17 9.00 -14.67
CA ASP A 157 -5.44 8.43 -13.35
C ASP A 157 -5.62 9.48 -12.25
N ASP A 158 -5.30 10.74 -12.52
CA ASP A 158 -5.65 11.87 -11.65
C ASP A 158 -7.03 12.40 -12.06
N PRO A 159 -8.07 12.19 -11.25
CA PRO A 159 -9.44 12.60 -11.57
C PRO A 159 -9.62 14.12 -11.63
N ASP A 160 -8.75 14.89 -10.97
CA ASP A 160 -8.85 16.35 -10.88
C ASP A 160 -8.19 17.06 -12.08
N THR A 161 -7.09 16.53 -12.58
CA THR A 161 -6.32 17.18 -13.66
C THR A 161 -6.35 16.41 -14.97
N GLY A 162 -6.79 15.15 -14.96
CA GLY A 162 -6.78 14.26 -16.13
C GLY A 162 -5.36 13.92 -16.61
N ARG A 163 -4.35 14.08 -15.76
CA ARG A 163 -2.96 13.75 -16.07
C ARG A 163 -2.62 12.33 -15.66
N SER A 164 -1.69 11.74 -16.37
CA SER A 164 -1.04 10.49 -15.94
C SER A 164 0.00 10.81 -14.86
N THR A 165 0.09 9.97 -13.83
CA THR A 165 1.08 10.07 -12.75
C THR A 165 2.17 9.03 -12.93
#